data_eada2c067816d59ab5617e46e98de2ff
#
_entry.id   eada2c067816d59ab5617e46e98de2ff
#
_cell.length_a   1.000
_cell.length_b   1.000
_cell.length_c   1.000
_cell.angle_alpha   90.00
_cell.angle_beta   90.00
_cell.angle_gamma   90.00
#
_symmetry.space_group_name_H-M   'P 1'
#
loop_
_entity.id
_entity.type
_entity.pdbx_description
1 polymer ?
#
loop_
_entity_poly.entity_id
_entity_poly.type
_entity_poly.pdbx_seq_one_letter_code
_entity_poly.pdbx_strand_id
1 'polypeptide(L)'
;MGGVVGKIFHGIMPGVVTEPGAFVVVGMAGFFTAVSNTPISTIIFVSEMTNSYHLLLPSLLVFSLTYLASQKWTIFHRQVKSKIDSPAHAGEFFVDILQAIHVRDLVQHIRKVRLIPQDMRFVDFKRYFAKTKQHYFPVMDHNGRLNGIFSSTDIRSVLFSAEIENLVVMRDIATADIIFRTPEEDLNTVLTKFTKKNIDSLPVVRADDHGILMGMLNRREVISFYNQKVDEMK
;
A
#
# COMPACT_ATOMS: atom_id res chain seq x y z
N MET A 1 5.96 43.33 18.09
CA MET A 1 4.75 43.84 17.41
C MET A 1 3.56 43.88 18.36
N GLY A 2 3.06 42.75 18.92
CA GLY A 2 1.87 42.76 19.79
C GLY A 2 1.96 43.76 20.95
N GLY A 3 3.08 43.88 21.67
CA GLY A 3 3.25 44.84 22.76
C GLY A 3 3.21 46.31 22.33
N VAL A 4 3.67 46.64 21.13
CA VAL A 4 3.56 48.01 20.61
C VAL A 4 2.10 48.34 20.32
N VAL A 5 1.39 47.43 19.67
CA VAL A 5 -0.05 47.56 19.40
C VAL A 5 -0.83 47.69 20.69
N GLY A 6 -0.55 46.84 21.69
CA GLY A 6 -1.20 46.93 23.03
C GLY A 6 -0.99 48.26 23.73
N LYS A 7 0.23 48.83 23.69
CA LYS A 7 0.50 50.17 24.26
C LYS A 7 -0.22 51.31 23.54
N ILE A 8 -0.29 51.24 22.20
CA ILE A 8 -1.03 52.24 21.40
C ILE A 8 -2.51 52.20 21.76
N PHE A 9 -3.13 51.00 21.78
CA PHE A 9 -4.54 50.89 22.13
C PHE A 9 -4.83 51.27 23.58
N HIS A 10 -3.92 50.95 24.51
CA HIS A 10 -4.05 51.42 25.89
C HIS A 10 -4.02 52.95 26.01
N GLY A 11 -3.17 53.62 25.20
CA GLY A 11 -3.12 55.06 25.13
C GLY A 11 -4.38 55.74 24.57
N ILE A 12 -5.04 55.05 23.61
CA ILE A 12 -6.28 55.56 22.95
C ILE A 12 -7.53 55.24 23.80
N MET A 13 -7.61 54.06 24.40
CA MET A 13 -8.77 53.53 25.13
C MET A 13 -8.34 52.87 26.44
N PRO A 14 -7.87 53.63 27.44
CA PRO A 14 -7.35 53.04 28.69
C PRO A 14 -8.41 52.28 29.49
N GLY A 15 -9.71 52.65 29.37
CA GLY A 15 -10.80 51.95 30.02
C GLY A 15 -11.20 50.60 29.40
N VAL A 16 -10.75 50.35 28.19
CA VAL A 16 -11.04 49.07 27.46
C VAL A 16 -9.83 48.12 27.49
N VAL A 17 -8.65 48.68 27.29
CA VAL A 17 -7.39 47.89 27.29
C VAL A 17 -6.69 48.10 28.64
N THR A 18 -7.08 47.30 29.63
CA THR A 18 -6.50 47.39 30.99
C THR A 18 -5.12 46.76 31.05
N GLU A 19 -4.89 45.67 30.28
CA GLU A 19 -3.63 44.91 30.30
C GLU A 19 -2.99 44.81 28.89
N PRO A 20 -2.07 45.73 28.56
CA PRO A 20 -1.34 45.67 27.26
C PRO A 20 -0.53 44.41 27.06
N GLY A 21 -0.17 43.67 28.14
CA GLY A 21 0.53 42.39 28.10
C GLY A 21 -0.23 41.28 27.36
N ALA A 22 -1.56 41.30 27.40
CA ALA A 22 -2.39 40.35 26.66
C ALA A 22 -2.12 40.39 25.16
N PHE A 23 -1.89 41.58 24.59
CA PHE A 23 -1.54 41.74 23.17
C PHE A 23 -0.19 41.13 22.80
N VAL A 24 0.75 41.04 23.75
CA VAL A 24 2.04 40.37 23.53
C VAL A 24 1.81 38.87 23.35
N VAL A 25 1.03 38.27 24.26
CA VAL A 25 0.74 36.83 24.24
C VAL A 25 -0.02 36.44 22.97
N VAL A 26 -1.11 37.16 22.68
CA VAL A 26 -1.91 36.89 21.47
C VAL A 26 -1.10 37.12 20.19
N GLY A 27 -0.25 38.16 20.16
CA GLY A 27 0.62 38.45 19.02
C GLY A 27 1.70 37.37 18.78
N MET A 28 2.34 36.88 19.85
CA MET A 28 3.29 35.76 19.74
C MET A 28 2.61 34.49 19.23
N ALA A 29 1.45 34.18 19.76
CA ALA A 29 0.70 33.01 19.36
C ALA A 29 0.18 33.12 17.93
N GLY A 30 -0.28 34.28 17.49
CA GLY A 30 -0.63 34.54 16.10
C GLY A 30 0.54 34.36 15.17
N PHE A 31 1.72 34.86 15.52
CA PHE A 31 2.95 34.63 14.75
C PHE A 31 3.29 33.15 14.68
N PHE A 32 3.23 32.42 15.79
CA PHE A 32 3.50 31.00 15.82
C PHE A 32 2.52 30.22 14.94
N THR A 33 1.23 30.56 15.00
CA THR A 33 0.20 29.97 14.13
C THR A 33 0.50 30.21 12.63
N ALA A 34 0.90 31.44 12.28
CA ALA A 34 1.24 31.79 10.90
C ALA A 34 2.40 30.94 10.34
N VAL A 35 3.39 30.68 11.18
CA VAL A 35 4.63 30.03 10.79
C VAL A 35 4.48 28.50 10.76
N SER A 36 3.78 27.93 11.76
CA SER A 36 3.63 26.48 11.91
C SER A 36 2.36 25.91 11.25
N ASN A 37 1.40 26.76 10.88
CA ASN A 37 0.08 26.34 10.38
C ASN A 37 -0.69 25.39 11.34
N THR A 38 -0.51 25.57 12.66
CA THR A 38 -1.13 24.73 13.70
C THR A 38 -2.00 25.52 14.67
N PRO A 39 -3.16 26.08 14.21
CA PRO A 39 -3.98 26.97 15.04
C PRO A 39 -4.50 26.29 16.32
N ILE A 40 -5.02 25.07 16.23
CA ILE A 40 -5.61 24.36 17.38
C ILE A 40 -4.57 24.08 18.46
N SER A 41 -3.40 23.56 18.09
CA SER A 41 -2.31 23.30 19.04
C SER A 41 -1.82 24.58 19.71
N THR A 42 -1.76 25.68 18.96
CA THR A 42 -1.35 26.99 19.49
C THR A 42 -2.36 27.52 20.49
N ILE A 43 -3.66 27.37 20.25
CA ILE A 43 -4.70 27.80 21.20
C ILE A 43 -4.56 27.06 22.54
N ILE A 44 -4.44 25.72 22.47
CA ILE A 44 -4.27 24.89 23.67
C ILE A 44 -2.99 25.29 24.41
N PHE A 45 -1.88 25.42 23.69
CA PHE A 45 -0.59 25.79 24.26
C PHE A 45 -0.65 27.12 24.98
N VAL A 46 -1.25 28.16 24.36
CA VAL A 46 -1.37 29.50 24.96
C VAL A 46 -2.28 29.50 26.17
N SER A 47 -3.42 28.81 26.12
CA SER A 47 -4.35 28.74 27.26
C SER A 47 -3.71 28.03 28.45
N GLU A 48 -2.97 26.96 28.25
CA GLU A 48 -2.25 26.25 29.31
C GLU A 48 -1.09 27.08 29.90
N MET A 49 -0.28 27.71 29.04
CA MET A 49 0.88 28.49 29.48
C MET A 49 0.49 29.75 30.24
N THR A 50 -0.63 30.37 29.87
CA THR A 50 -1.11 31.61 30.53
C THR A 50 -2.05 31.35 31.71
N ASN A 51 -2.51 30.09 31.83
CA ASN A 51 -3.56 29.70 32.78
C ASN A 51 -4.78 30.66 32.76
N SER A 52 -5.09 31.21 31.58
CA SER A 52 -6.11 32.21 31.37
C SER A 52 -6.98 31.92 30.18
N TYR A 53 -8.20 31.50 30.43
CA TYR A 53 -9.20 31.25 29.40
C TYR A 53 -9.84 32.52 28.83
N HIS A 54 -9.64 33.69 29.48
CA HIS A 54 -10.16 34.99 29.01
C HIS A 54 -9.55 35.40 27.66
N LEU A 55 -8.32 34.94 27.37
CA LEU A 55 -7.64 35.21 26.11
C LEU A 55 -8.04 34.23 24.99
N LEU A 56 -8.84 33.20 25.30
CA LEU A 56 -9.18 32.17 24.35
C LEU A 56 -9.97 32.72 23.16
N LEU A 57 -10.99 33.51 23.41
CA LEU A 57 -11.85 34.08 22.35
C LEU A 57 -11.10 35.09 21.45
N PRO A 58 -10.36 36.08 21.98
CA PRO A 58 -9.51 36.96 21.17
C PRO A 58 -8.43 36.18 20.38
N SER A 59 -7.82 35.17 21.00
CA SER A 59 -6.80 34.36 20.36
C SER A 59 -7.38 33.54 19.19
N LEU A 60 -8.55 32.94 19.36
CA LEU A 60 -9.23 32.20 18.32
C LEU A 60 -9.47 33.03 17.05
N LEU A 61 -9.90 34.28 17.23
CA LEU A 61 -10.09 35.22 16.14
C LEU A 61 -8.76 35.53 15.42
N VAL A 62 -7.72 35.88 16.20
CA VAL A 62 -6.40 36.20 15.65
C VAL A 62 -5.82 35.00 14.93
N PHE A 63 -5.90 33.78 15.52
CA PHE A 63 -5.36 32.55 14.92
C PHE A 63 -6.09 32.17 13.64
N SER A 64 -7.41 32.32 13.60
CA SER A 64 -8.20 32.07 12.40
C SER A 64 -7.81 32.99 11.25
N LEU A 65 -7.73 34.28 11.52
CA LEU A 65 -7.32 35.29 10.54
C LEU A 65 -5.88 35.05 10.06
N THR A 66 -4.98 34.81 11.00
CA THR A 66 -3.57 34.57 10.71
C THR A 66 -3.38 33.27 9.88
N TYR A 67 -4.09 32.20 10.24
CA TYR A 67 -4.07 30.94 9.51
C TYR A 67 -4.55 31.13 8.07
N LEU A 68 -5.68 31.81 7.87
CA LEU A 68 -6.20 32.08 6.52
C LEU A 68 -5.24 32.93 5.68
N ALA A 69 -4.56 33.91 6.30
CA ALA A 69 -3.61 34.75 5.62
C ALA A 69 -2.29 34.05 5.27
N SER A 70 -1.88 33.09 6.12
CA SER A 70 -0.56 32.43 6.03
C SER A 70 -0.56 31.07 5.31
N GLN A 71 -1.70 30.57 4.83
CA GLN A 71 -1.81 29.22 4.24
C GLN A 71 -0.75 28.90 3.17
N LYS A 72 -0.26 29.91 2.46
CA LYS A 72 0.75 29.74 1.39
C LYS A 72 2.18 29.78 1.92
N TRP A 73 2.40 30.17 3.17
CA TRP A 73 3.71 30.38 3.78
C TRP A 73 3.87 29.51 5.00
N THR A 74 4.88 28.64 4.99
CA THR A 74 5.23 27.78 6.12
C THR A 74 6.74 27.62 6.19
N ILE A 75 7.28 27.45 7.39
CA ILE A 75 8.69 27.06 7.56
C ILE A 75 8.93 25.60 7.17
N PHE A 76 7.88 24.82 7.08
CA PHE A 76 7.98 23.40 6.75
C PHE A 76 7.89 23.18 5.23
N HIS A 77 8.86 23.68 4.47
CA HIS A 77 8.87 23.59 2.99
C HIS A 77 8.82 22.16 2.44
N ARG A 78 9.21 21.17 3.24
CA ARG A 78 9.18 19.75 2.86
C ARG A 78 8.00 18.97 3.44
N GLN A 79 7.10 19.65 4.12
CA GLN A 79 5.91 19.01 4.64
C GLN A 79 4.98 18.64 3.48
N VAL A 80 4.64 17.37 3.38
CA VAL A 80 3.70 16.85 2.38
C VAL A 80 2.26 17.11 2.83
N LYS A 81 1.34 17.22 1.86
CA LYS A 81 -0.06 17.58 2.13
C LYS A 81 -0.83 16.49 2.86
N SER A 82 -0.46 15.25 2.64
CA SER A 82 -1.13 14.11 3.27
C SER A 82 -0.12 13.06 3.75
N LYS A 83 -0.57 12.17 4.62
CA LYS A 83 0.21 11.02 5.09
C LYS A 83 0.62 10.11 3.93
N ILE A 84 -0.22 10.03 2.89
CA ILE A 84 0.01 9.22 1.68
C ILE A 84 1.25 9.68 0.91
N ASP A 85 1.47 11.00 0.86
CA ASP A 85 2.59 11.61 0.13
C ASP A 85 3.90 11.57 0.95
N SER A 86 3.85 11.08 2.20
CA SER A 86 5.00 11.06 3.09
C SER A 86 5.89 9.85 2.84
N PRO A 87 7.16 10.03 2.43
CA PRO A 87 8.10 8.92 2.28
C PRO A 87 8.32 8.11 3.57
N ALA A 88 8.17 8.76 4.74
CA ALA A 88 8.34 8.10 6.03
C ALA A 88 7.21 7.09 6.35
N HIS A 89 6.03 7.28 5.78
CA HIS A 89 4.86 6.41 5.99
C HIS A 89 4.49 5.55 4.76
N ALA A 90 5.27 5.67 3.68
CA ALA A 90 5.01 4.93 2.45
C ALA A 90 4.92 3.40 2.67
N GLY A 91 5.77 2.85 3.56
CA GLY A 91 5.75 1.43 3.87
C GLY A 91 4.50 0.97 4.62
N GLU A 92 4.04 1.74 5.61
CA GLU A 92 2.83 1.44 6.37
C GLU A 92 1.60 1.48 5.46
N PHE A 93 1.49 2.54 4.67
CA PHE A 93 0.39 2.73 3.74
C PHE A 93 0.33 1.65 2.65
N PHE A 94 1.51 1.21 2.19
CA PHE A 94 1.63 0.08 1.26
C PHE A 94 1.02 -1.20 1.85
N VAL A 95 1.34 -1.51 3.10
CA VAL A 95 0.83 -2.70 3.80
C VAL A 95 -0.67 -2.58 4.04
N ASP A 96 -1.16 -1.42 4.51
CA ASP A 96 -2.57 -1.19 4.81
C ASP A 96 -3.45 -1.39 3.57
N ILE A 97 -3.07 -0.83 2.42
CA ILE A 97 -3.80 -1.02 1.16
C ILE A 97 -3.78 -2.49 0.73
N LEU A 98 -2.63 -3.14 0.80
CA LEU A 98 -2.52 -4.53 0.39
C LEU A 98 -3.33 -5.48 1.27
N GLN A 99 -3.48 -5.18 2.56
CA GLN A 99 -4.33 -5.95 3.48
C GLN A 99 -5.82 -5.73 3.19
N ALA A 100 -6.20 -4.55 2.71
CA ALA A 100 -7.59 -4.26 2.36
C ALA A 100 -8.05 -4.91 1.04
N ILE A 101 -7.10 -5.29 0.16
CA ILE A 101 -7.40 -5.88 -1.15
C ILE A 101 -7.19 -7.40 -1.07
N HIS A 102 -8.16 -8.15 -1.61
CA HIS A 102 -8.13 -9.61 -1.65
C HIS A 102 -7.89 -10.15 -3.06
N VAL A 103 -7.46 -11.39 -3.16
CA VAL A 103 -7.25 -12.07 -4.46
C VAL A 103 -8.51 -12.09 -5.31
N ARG A 104 -9.71 -12.19 -4.72
CA ARG A 104 -11.00 -12.11 -5.41
C ARG A 104 -11.20 -10.82 -6.20
N ASP A 105 -10.61 -9.70 -5.74
CA ASP A 105 -10.72 -8.40 -6.41
C ASP A 105 -9.92 -8.37 -7.71
N LEU A 106 -8.97 -9.32 -7.86
CA LEU A 106 -8.14 -9.51 -9.04
C LEU A 106 -8.62 -10.64 -9.96
N VAL A 107 -9.84 -11.16 -9.79
CA VAL A 107 -10.34 -12.31 -10.58
C VAL A 107 -10.21 -12.08 -12.10
N GLN A 108 -10.43 -10.85 -12.57
CA GLN A 108 -10.27 -10.48 -13.98
C GLN A 108 -8.82 -10.55 -14.48
N HIS A 109 -7.84 -10.47 -13.56
CA HIS A 109 -6.41 -10.53 -13.85
C HIS A 109 -5.84 -11.95 -13.67
N ILE A 110 -6.63 -12.90 -13.17
CA ILE A 110 -6.22 -14.29 -13.05
C ILE A 110 -6.15 -14.91 -14.44
N ARG A 111 -4.95 -15.30 -14.83
CA ARG A 111 -4.72 -15.88 -16.16
C ARG A 111 -5.17 -17.32 -16.21
N LYS A 112 -6.02 -17.63 -17.17
CA LYS A 112 -6.27 -19.03 -17.54
C LYS A 112 -5.04 -19.59 -18.22
N VAL A 113 -4.55 -20.70 -17.73
CA VAL A 113 -3.38 -21.40 -18.26
C VAL A 113 -3.77 -22.80 -18.73
N ARG A 114 -3.01 -23.35 -19.64
CA ARG A 114 -3.22 -24.73 -20.05
C ARG A 114 -2.78 -25.66 -18.92
N LEU A 115 -3.65 -26.56 -18.58
CA LEU A 115 -3.43 -27.62 -17.59
C LEU A 115 -2.75 -28.81 -18.28
N ILE A 116 -1.81 -29.43 -17.61
CA ILE A 116 -1.02 -30.54 -18.13
C ILE A 116 -1.48 -31.82 -17.43
N PRO A 117 -1.91 -32.83 -18.19
CA PRO A 117 -2.22 -34.15 -17.60
C PRO A 117 -0.97 -34.78 -16.98
N GLN A 118 -1.12 -35.33 -15.77
CA GLN A 118 -0.01 -35.93 -15.02
C GLN A 118 0.72 -37.06 -15.80
N ASP A 119 -0.01 -37.77 -16.64
CA ASP A 119 0.52 -38.91 -17.41
C ASP A 119 1.00 -38.53 -18.82
N MET A 120 0.95 -37.22 -19.16
CA MET A 120 1.49 -36.74 -20.41
C MET A 120 2.98 -37.07 -20.47
N ARG A 121 3.44 -37.72 -21.54
CA ARG A 121 4.86 -38.01 -21.72
C ARG A 121 5.64 -36.74 -22.02
N PHE A 122 6.86 -36.67 -21.54
CA PHE A 122 7.71 -35.51 -21.74
C PHE A 122 7.91 -35.17 -23.23
N VAL A 123 8.03 -36.17 -24.13
CA VAL A 123 8.12 -35.93 -25.57
C VAL A 123 6.93 -35.16 -26.14
N ASP A 124 5.71 -35.47 -25.68
CA ASP A 124 4.51 -34.79 -26.15
C ASP A 124 4.43 -33.37 -25.56
N PHE A 125 4.82 -33.23 -24.31
CA PHE A 125 4.94 -31.89 -23.65
C PHE A 125 5.98 -31.03 -24.37
N LYS A 126 7.12 -31.53 -24.77
CA LYS A 126 8.20 -30.83 -25.50
C LYS A 126 7.67 -30.14 -26.76
N ARG A 127 6.80 -30.84 -27.53
CA ARG A 127 6.16 -30.31 -28.74
C ARG A 127 5.23 -29.11 -28.41
N TYR A 128 4.52 -29.18 -27.29
CA TYR A 128 3.69 -28.09 -26.81
C TYR A 128 4.55 -26.94 -26.29
N PHE A 129 5.57 -27.24 -25.50
CA PHE A 129 6.47 -26.25 -24.88
C PHE A 129 7.15 -25.38 -25.93
N ALA A 130 7.56 -25.93 -27.06
CA ALA A 130 8.19 -25.19 -28.16
C ALA A 130 7.29 -24.08 -28.76
N LYS A 131 5.97 -24.18 -28.58
CA LYS A 131 4.97 -23.27 -29.16
C LYS A 131 4.30 -22.35 -28.13
N THR A 132 4.55 -22.54 -26.84
CA THR A 132 3.89 -21.77 -25.77
C THR A 132 4.78 -20.69 -25.19
N LYS A 133 4.15 -19.61 -24.71
CA LYS A 133 4.80 -18.59 -23.89
C LYS A 133 4.52 -18.77 -22.39
N GLN A 134 3.86 -19.87 -22.02
CA GLN A 134 3.55 -20.19 -20.64
C GLN A 134 4.83 -20.58 -19.89
N HIS A 135 5.02 -20.07 -18.68
CA HIS A 135 6.19 -20.33 -17.85
C HIS A 135 5.93 -21.28 -16.68
N TYR A 136 4.69 -21.35 -16.21
CA TYR A 136 4.28 -22.23 -15.11
C TYR A 136 3.20 -23.17 -15.60
N PHE A 137 3.34 -24.45 -15.31
CA PHE A 137 2.51 -25.51 -15.83
C PHE A 137 1.86 -26.29 -14.67
N PRO A 138 0.59 -25.99 -14.33
CA PRO A 138 -0.15 -26.81 -13.38
C PRO A 138 -0.41 -28.19 -13.93
N VAL A 139 -0.17 -29.21 -13.12
CA VAL A 139 -0.37 -30.62 -13.44
C VAL A 139 -1.64 -31.12 -12.78
N MET A 140 -2.48 -31.79 -13.56
CA MET A 140 -3.78 -32.31 -13.13
C MET A 140 -3.75 -33.83 -13.08
N ASP A 141 -4.40 -34.39 -12.06
CA ASP A 141 -4.68 -35.81 -11.94
C ASP A 141 -5.81 -36.27 -12.91
N HIS A 142 -6.15 -37.54 -12.86
CA HIS A 142 -7.24 -38.12 -13.68
C HIS A 142 -8.63 -37.56 -13.32
N ASN A 143 -8.81 -37.02 -12.14
CA ASN A 143 -10.06 -36.43 -11.68
C ASN A 143 -10.15 -34.92 -11.99
N GLY A 144 -9.17 -34.37 -12.71
CA GLY A 144 -9.10 -32.95 -13.02
C GLY A 144 -8.67 -32.07 -11.83
N ARG A 145 -8.05 -32.64 -10.81
CA ARG A 145 -7.57 -31.93 -9.62
C ARG A 145 -6.10 -31.55 -9.77
N LEU A 146 -5.75 -30.40 -9.21
CA LEU A 146 -4.37 -29.92 -9.19
C LEU A 146 -3.51 -30.86 -8.32
N ASN A 147 -2.54 -31.51 -8.94
CA ASN A 147 -1.68 -32.51 -8.31
C ASN A 147 -0.21 -32.07 -8.24
N GLY A 148 0.18 -31.07 -9.00
CA GLY A 148 1.54 -30.55 -9.02
C GLY A 148 1.66 -29.29 -9.85
N ILE A 149 2.82 -28.69 -9.79
CA ILE A 149 3.19 -27.54 -10.64
C ILE A 149 4.68 -27.64 -10.99
N PHE A 150 5.04 -27.24 -12.20
CA PHE A 150 6.43 -27.05 -12.59
C PHE A 150 6.59 -25.79 -13.43
N SER A 151 7.79 -25.27 -13.47
CA SER A 151 8.16 -24.09 -14.27
C SER A 151 8.97 -24.48 -15.50
N SER A 152 9.12 -23.53 -16.42
CA SER A 152 10.03 -23.69 -17.57
C SER A 152 11.49 -23.93 -17.17
N THR A 153 11.87 -23.56 -15.93
CA THR A 153 13.22 -23.80 -15.40
C THR A 153 13.40 -25.26 -14.99
N ASP A 154 12.37 -25.88 -14.42
CA ASP A 154 12.43 -27.25 -13.90
C ASP A 154 12.61 -28.29 -15.02
N ILE A 155 12.10 -27.97 -16.20
CA ILE A 155 12.27 -28.85 -17.38
C ILE A 155 13.68 -28.84 -17.98
N ARG A 156 14.52 -27.84 -17.68
CA ARG A 156 15.84 -27.74 -18.31
C ARG A 156 16.73 -28.92 -18.01
N SER A 157 16.64 -29.52 -16.83
CA SER A 157 17.41 -30.72 -16.47
C SER A 157 17.09 -31.94 -17.33
N VAL A 158 15.83 -32.04 -17.78
CA VAL A 158 15.33 -33.16 -18.56
C VAL A 158 15.46 -32.92 -20.07
N LEU A 159 15.41 -31.66 -20.53
CA LEU A 159 15.47 -31.28 -21.95
C LEU A 159 16.70 -31.78 -22.69
N PHE A 160 17.81 -31.92 -21.99
CA PHE A 160 19.10 -32.33 -22.57
C PHE A 160 19.46 -33.79 -22.31
N SER A 161 18.57 -34.59 -21.71
CA SER A 161 18.78 -35.97 -21.34
C SER A 161 18.01 -36.91 -22.28
N ALA A 162 18.53 -37.16 -23.46
CA ALA A 162 17.86 -37.95 -24.49
C ALA A 162 17.49 -39.37 -24.03
N GLU A 163 18.27 -39.96 -23.11
CA GLU A 163 18.06 -41.33 -22.62
C GLU A 163 16.79 -41.51 -21.80
N ILE A 164 16.37 -40.45 -21.05
CA ILE A 164 15.21 -40.49 -20.15
C ILE A 164 13.96 -39.83 -20.76
N GLU A 165 14.09 -39.17 -21.90
CA GLU A 165 13.02 -38.37 -22.52
C GLU A 165 11.73 -39.18 -22.77
N ASN A 166 11.87 -40.49 -23.11
CA ASN A 166 10.75 -41.37 -23.37
C ASN A 166 10.16 -42.06 -22.13
N LEU A 167 10.85 -41.98 -20.99
CA LEU A 167 10.47 -42.66 -19.74
C LEU A 167 9.78 -41.73 -18.78
N VAL A 168 10.01 -40.40 -18.85
CA VAL A 168 9.53 -39.39 -17.93
C VAL A 168 8.12 -38.95 -18.32
N VAL A 169 7.25 -38.87 -17.33
CA VAL A 169 5.91 -38.26 -17.41
C VAL A 169 5.87 -36.97 -16.59
N MET A 170 4.89 -36.12 -16.84
CA MET A 170 4.85 -34.76 -16.26
C MET A 170 4.75 -34.76 -14.75
N ARG A 171 4.14 -35.77 -14.12
CA ARG A 171 4.11 -35.90 -12.63
C ARG A 171 5.50 -36.07 -12.02
N ASP A 172 6.46 -36.68 -12.76
CA ASP A 172 7.82 -36.96 -12.26
C ASP A 172 8.66 -35.65 -12.15
N ILE A 173 8.28 -34.63 -12.93
CA ILE A 173 8.91 -33.31 -12.94
C ILE A 173 8.18 -32.34 -11.99
N ALA A 174 6.89 -32.57 -11.79
CA ALA A 174 6.06 -31.65 -11.02
C ALA A 174 6.37 -31.69 -9.52
N THR A 175 6.44 -30.53 -8.91
CA THR A 175 6.51 -30.39 -7.46
C THR A 175 5.12 -30.55 -6.88
N ALA A 176 4.94 -31.52 -5.96
CA ALA A 176 3.68 -31.81 -5.31
C ALA A 176 3.37 -30.86 -4.15
N ASP A 177 4.39 -30.29 -3.49
CA ASP A 177 4.21 -29.26 -2.47
C ASP A 177 3.87 -27.90 -3.10
N ILE A 178 2.59 -27.74 -3.43
CA ILE A 178 2.09 -26.59 -4.16
C ILE A 178 1.77 -25.46 -3.19
N ILE A 179 2.42 -24.32 -3.39
CA ILE A 179 2.08 -23.08 -2.71
C ILE A 179 0.97 -22.38 -3.49
N PHE A 180 -0.25 -22.52 -3.06
CA PHE A 180 -1.43 -21.94 -3.70
C PHE A 180 -2.02 -20.77 -2.89
N ARG A 181 -3.05 -20.13 -3.47
CA ARG A 181 -3.84 -19.05 -2.87
C ARG A 181 -5.32 -19.30 -3.08
N THR A 182 -6.09 -18.75 -2.14
CA THR A 182 -7.54 -18.70 -2.25
C THR A 182 -8.01 -17.27 -2.52
N PRO A 183 -9.22 -17.07 -3.04
CA PRO A 183 -9.76 -15.75 -3.31
C PRO A 183 -9.88 -14.84 -2.08
N GLU A 184 -9.97 -15.41 -0.90
CA GLU A 184 -10.16 -14.69 0.38
C GLU A 184 -8.86 -14.15 0.98
N GLU A 185 -7.70 -14.59 0.49
CA GLU A 185 -6.41 -14.11 1.01
C GLU A 185 -6.13 -12.66 0.58
N ASP A 186 -5.54 -11.87 1.48
CA ASP A 186 -5.13 -10.49 1.23
C ASP A 186 -3.84 -10.43 0.39
N LEU A 187 -3.68 -9.32 -0.36
CA LEU A 187 -2.53 -9.17 -1.26
C LEU A 187 -1.19 -8.99 -0.54
N ASN A 188 -1.18 -8.52 0.72
CA ASN A 188 0.06 -8.40 1.49
C ASN A 188 0.62 -9.80 1.80
N THR A 189 -0.24 -10.73 2.21
CA THR A 189 0.11 -12.13 2.41
C THR A 189 0.61 -12.77 1.11
N VAL A 190 -0.06 -12.51 0.00
CA VAL A 190 0.33 -13.01 -1.32
C VAL A 190 1.70 -12.49 -1.74
N LEU A 191 1.97 -11.17 -1.65
CA LEU A 191 3.25 -10.56 -2.00
C LEU A 191 4.39 -11.03 -1.10
N THR A 192 4.12 -11.22 0.19
CA THR A 192 5.10 -11.77 1.13
C THR A 192 5.55 -13.16 0.70
N LYS A 193 4.63 -14.00 0.21
CA LYS A 193 4.99 -15.34 -0.25
C LYS A 193 5.72 -15.34 -1.59
N PHE A 194 5.36 -14.47 -2.53
CA PHE A 194 6.16 -14.25 -3.74
C PHE A 194 7.62 -13.93 -3.42
N THR A 195 7.82 -13.03 -2.45
CA THR A 195 9.17 -12.58 -2.04
C THR A 195 9.95 -13.66 -1.30
N LYS A 196 9.34 -14.29 -0.27
CA LYS A 196 10.01 -15.31 0.55
C LYS A 196 10.42 -16.55 -0.23
N LYS A 197 9.65 -16.93 -1.24
CA LYS A 197 9.88 -18.14 -2.02
C LYS A 197 10.52 -17.86 -3.38
N ASN A 198 10.74 -16.59 -3.71
CA ASN A 198 11.33 -16.12 -4.98
C ASN A 198 10.61 -16.70 -6.20
N ILE A 199 9.29 -16.67 -6.20
CA ILE A 199 8.42 -17.16 -7.28
C ILE A 199 7.68 -15.98 -7.91
N ASP A 200 7.40 -16.05 -9.21
CA ASP A 200 6.77 -14.97 -9.97
C ASP A 200 5.28 -15.22 -10.25
N SER A 201 4.81 -16.46 -10.03
CA SER A 201 3.41 -16.82 -10.27
C SER A 201 2.95 -17.89 -9.28
N LEU A 202 1.72 -17.75 -8.83
CA LEU A 202 1.07 -18.65 -7.86
C LEU A 202 -0.26 -19.16 -8.43
N PRO A 203 -0.59 -20.44 -8.26
CA PRO A 203 -1.90 -20.96 -8.56
C PRO A 203 -2.93 -20.40 -7.56
N VAL A 204 -4.07 -19.98 -8.09
CA VAL A 204 -5.26 -19.63 -7.33
C VAL A 204 -6.23 -20.79 -7.42
N VAL A 205 -6.63 -21.30 -6.27
CA VAL A 205 -7.56 -22.44 -6.16
C VAL A 205 -8.85 -22.01 -5.47
N ARG A 206 -9.89 -22.81 -5.61
CA ARG A 206 -11.16 -22.56 -4.91
C ARG A 206 -10.97 -22.70 -3.39
N ALA A 207 -11.69 -21.88 -2.63
CA ALA A 207 -11.60 -21.90 -1.17
C ALA A 207 -12.21 -23.16 -0.55
N ASP A 208 -13.28 -23.68 -1.15
CA ASP A 208 -14.00 -24.88 -0.72
C ASP A 208 -13.32 -26.18 -1.17
N ASP A 209 -12.54 -26.13 -2.27
CA ASP A 209 -11.82 -27.29 -2.80
C ASP A 209 -10.50 -26.85 -3.43
N HIS A 210 -9.40 -27.01 -2.70
CA HIS A 210 -8.04 -26.63 -3.12
C HIS A 210 -7.51 -27.48 -4.28
N GLY A 211 -8.17 -28.55 -4.67
CA GLY A 211 -7.86 -29.31 -5.89
C GLY A 211 -8.33 -28.62 -7.16
N ILE A 212 -9.20 -27.63 -7.10
CA ILE A 212 -9.76 -26.96 -8.27
C ILE A 212 -9.01 -25.68 -8.56
N LEU A 213 -8.24 -25.66 -9.65
CA LEU A 213 -7.50 -24.50 -10.11
C LEU A 213 -8.45 -23.49 -10.78
N MET A 214 -8.42 -22.24 -10.33
CA MET A 214 -9.11 -21.10 -10.94
C MET A 214 -8.24 -20.45 -12.02
N GLY A 215 -6.90 -20.44 -11.82
CA GLY A 215 -5.91 -19.91 -12.74
C GLY A 215 -4.62 -19.54 -12.04
N MET A 216 -3.81 -18.70 -12.69
CA MET A 216 -2.50 -18.28 -12.19
C MET A 216 -2.51 -16.76 -11.94
N LEU A 217 -1.99 -16.36 -10.79
CA LEU A 217 -1.80 -14.96 -10.41
C LEU A 217 -0.31 -14.63 -10.49
N ASN A 218 0.05 -13.60 -11.26
CA ASN A 218 1.43 -13.16 -11.40
C ASN A 218 1.74 -12.00 -10.46
N ARG A 219 2.96 -11.97 -9.95
CA ARG A 219 3.47 -10.88 -9.10
C ARG A 219 3.31 -9.52 -9.75
N ARG A 220 3.57 -9.40 -11.06
CA ARG A 220 3.42 -8.13 -11.81
C ARG A 220 1.98 -7.63 -11.82
N GLU A 221 1.01 -8.53 -11.92
CA GLU A 221 -0.41 -8.18 -11.94
C GLU A 221 -0.87 -7.63 -10.58
N VAL A 222 -0.40 -8.24 -9.48
CA VAL A 222 -0.65 -7.77 -8.13
C VAL A 222 -0.09 -6.35 -7.93
N ILE A 223 1.15 -6.11 -8.35
CA ILE A 223 1.79 -4.80 -8.24
C ILE A 223 1.08 -3.76 -9.12
N SER A 224 0.71 -4.12 -10.35
CA SER A 224 0.00 -3.24 -11.26
C SER A 224 -1.36 -2.83 -10.72
N PHE A 225 -2.11 -3.77 -10.17
CA PHE A 225 -3.41 -3.52 -9.55
C PHE A 225 -3.29 -2.63 -8.30
N TYR A 226 -2.28 -2.88 -7.47
CA TYR A 226 -1.97 -2.01 -6.34
C TYR A 226 -1.72 -0.57 -6.78
N ASN A 227 -0.85 -0.36 -7.79
CA ASN A 227 -0.54 0.99 -8.29
C ASN A 227 -1.79 1.70 -8.82
N GLN A 228 -2.65 0.98 -9.55
CA GLN A 228 -3.93 1.52 -10.01
C GLN A 228 -4.81 1.97 -8.83
N LYS A 229 -4.91 1.15 -7.77
CA LYS A 229 -5.71 1.49 -6.59
C LYS A 229 -5.15 2.70 -5.83
N VAL A 230 -3.84 2.83 -5.73
CA VAL A 230 -3.20 4.02 -5.14
C VAL A 230 -3.50 5.28 -5.95
N ASP A 231 -3.49 5.18 -7.28
CA ASP A 231 -3.77 6.33 -8.16
C ASP A 231 -5.25 6.75 -8.10
N GLU A 232 -6.18 5.81 -7.90
CA GLU A 232 -7.61 6.09 -7.67
C GLU A 232 -7.88 6.80 -6.33
N MET A 233 -6.96 6.71 -5.35
CA MET A 233 -7.08 7.32 -4.02
C MET A 233 -6.45 8.71 -3.92
N LYS A 234 -5.69 9.16 -4.93
CA LYS A 234 -5.08 10.49 -5.02
C LYS A 234 -6.04 11.53 -5.57
#